data_8d32d01ed57f9fd1e544919ea4733fd0
#
_entry.id   8d32d01ed57f9fd1e544919ea4733fd0
#
_cell.length_a   1.000
_cell.length_b   1.000
_cell.length_c   1.000
_cell.angle_alpha   90.00
_cell.angle_beta   90.00
_cell.angle_gamma   90.00
#
_symmetry.space_group_name_H-M   'P 1'
#
loop_
_entity.id
_entity.type
_entity.pdbx_description
1 polymer ?
#
loop_
_entity_poly.entity_id
_entity_poly.type
_entity_poly.pdbx_seq_one_letter_code
_entity_poly.pdbx_strand_id
1 'polypeptide(L)'
;MIIEHSYDPAPPGGIFIWPAQEKDLDSYQQELIRDYCMDASTRKGIVKRLHPPGRGEMAGTGMAVFLEYVLTTANTWKGPIETFHLTIDKGKPSSILSLCIDGIRKTGPTRFEVEKSNFTPTADLRLLFVSPLGE
;
A
#
# COMPACT_ATOMS: atom_id res chain seq x y z
N MET A 1 -0.19 -11.91 -23.39
CA MET A 1 0.94 -11.62 -22.50
C MET A 1 0.56 -11.88 -21.05
N ILE A 2 1.46 -12.46 -20.30
CA ILE A 2 1.28 -12.73 -18.88
C ILE A 2 2.27 -11.87 -18.10
N ILE A 3 1.77 -11.14 -17.10
CA ILE A 3 2.63 -10.39 -16.20
C ILE A 3 2.45 -10.93 -14.79
N GLU A 4 3.53 -11.38 -14.20
CA GLU A 4 3.58 -11.78 -12.80
C GLU A 4 4.66 -10.96 -12.11
N HIS A 5 4.35 -10.45 -10.93
CA HIS A 5 5.31 -9.69 -10.15
C HIS A 5 5.10 -9.98 -8.67
N SER A 6 6.21 -10.25 -8.00
CA SER A 6 6.20 -10.47 -6.57
C SER A 6 7.19 -9.51 -5.91
N TYR A 7 6.77 -8.85 -4.85
CA TYR A 7 7.58 -7.88 -4.15
C TYR A 7 7.56 -8.13 -2.65
N ASP A 8 8.75 -8.08 -2.06
CA ASP A 8 8.95 -8.18 -0.62
C ASP A 8 9.60 -6.87 -0.16
N PRO A 9 8.93 -6.07 0.70
CA PRO A 9 9.46 -4.77 1.10
C PRO A 9 10.67 -4.93 2.02
N ALA A 10 11.85 -4.99 1.43
CA ALA A 10 13.10 -5.17 2.14
C ALA A 10 13.82 -3.87 2.52
N PRO A 11 13.82 -2.81 1.69
CA PRO A 11 14.59 -1.60 2.04
C PRO A 11 13.92 -0.80 3.15
N PRO A 12 14.71 -0.07 3.93
CA PRO A 12 14.13 0.83 4.92
C PRO A 12 13.41 1.98 4.23
N GLY A 13 12.26 2.35 4.77
CA GLY A 13 11.52 3.50 4.31
C GLY A 13 11.85 4.74 5.13
N GLY A 14 11.10 5.81 4.90
CA GLY A 14 11.19 7.02 5.68
C GLY A 14 10.30 6.98 6.92
N ILE A 15 10.49 7.98 7.78
CA ILE A 15 9.63 8.16 8.93
C ILE A 15 8.24 8.58 8.45
N PHE A 16 7.22 8.00 9.07
CA PHE A 16 5.83 8.26 8.72
C PHE A 16 5.08 8.71 9.97
N ILE A 17 4.35 9.81 9.86
CA ILE A 17 3.60 10.38 10.98
C ILE A 17 2.13 10.44 10.62
N TRP A 18 1.28 10.00 11.55
CA TRP A 18 -0.16 9.98 11.35
C TRP A 18 -0.89 10.34 12.64
N PRO A 19 -1.84 11.30 12.60
CA PRO A 19 -2.55 11.70 13.81
C PRO A 19 -3.58 10.67 14.22
N ALA A 20 -3.97 10.71 15.49
CA ALA A 20 -4.99 9.81 16.04
C ALA A 20 -6.40 10.14 15.51
N GLN A 21 -6.64 11.37 15.13
CA GLN A 21 -7.96 11.83 14.68
C GLN A 21 -7.89 12.42 13.28
N GLU A 22 -8.88 12.10 12.46
CA GLU A 22 -8.90 12.54 11.06
C GLU A 22 -8.96 14.07 10.92
N LYS A 23 -9.55 14.77 11.87
CA LYS A 23 -9.60 16.23 11.84
C LYS A 23 -8.22 16.88 11.87
N ASP A 24 -7.21 16.16 12.34
CA ASP A 24 -5.84 16.66 12.48
C ASP A 24 -4.96 16.30 11.29
N LEU A 25 -5.50 15.65 10.25
CA LEU A 25 -4.75 15.33 9.04
C LEU A 25 -4.36 16.61 8.29
N ASP A 26 -3.08 16.72 7.93
CA ASP A 26 -2.60 17.84 7.13
C ASP A 26 -2.81 17.60 5.63
N SER A 27 -2.43 18.57 4.80
CA SER A 27 -2.64 18.47 3.35
C SER A 27 -1.84 17.33 2.72
N TYR A 28 -0.63 17.07 3.22
CA TYR A 28 0.21 15.99 2.71
C TYR A 28 -0.43 14.62 3.02
N GLN A 29 -0.93 14.46 4.23
CA GLN A 29 -1.59 13.21 4.62
C GLN A 29 -2.89 12.99 3.82
N GLN A 30 -3.63 14.05 3.54
CA GLN A 30 -4.82 13.96 2.70
C GLN A 30 -4.47 13.58 1.26
N GLU A 31 -3.35 14.06 0.74
CA GLU A 31 -2.86 13.64 -0.56
C GLU A 31 -2.52 12.14 -0.59
N LEU A 32 -1.92 11.63 0.47
CA LEU A 32 -1.62 10.19 0.56
C LEU A 32 -2.90 9.35 0.56
N ILE A 33 -3.95 9.81 1.25
CA ILE A 33 -5.24 9.13 1.24
C ILE A 33 -5.76 8.99 -0.19
N ARG A 34 -5.70 10.08 -0.95
CA ARG A 34 -6.16 10.09 -2.33
C ARG A 34 -5.26 9.26 -3.24
N ASP A 35 -3.95 9.46 -3.16
CA ASP A 35 -2.99 8.85 -4.08
C ASP A 35 -2.84 7.34 -3.90
N TYR A 36 -3.06 6.85 -2.68
CA TYR A 36 -2.94 5.42 -2.36
C TYR A 36 -4.27 4.78 -2.03
N CYS A 37 -5.37 5.48 -2.29
CA CYS A 37 -6.74 4.96 -2.11
C CYS A 37 -6.98 4.39 -0.71
N MET A 38 -6.57 5.13 0.31
CA MET A 38 -6.77 4.70 1.69
C MET A 38 -8.25 4.80 2.07
N ASP A 39 -8.91 3.66 2.24
CA ASP A 39 -10.30 3.66 2.70
C ASP A 39 -10.36 3.85 4.24
N ALA A 40 -11.57 3.90 4.77
CA ALA A 40 -11.76 4.11 6.20
C ALA A 40 -11.13 2.99 7.03
N SER A 41 -11.21 1.75 6.56
CA SER A 41 -10.62 0.59 7.23
C SER A 41 -9.10 0.70 7.30
N THR A 42 -8.47 1.10 6.19
CA THR A 42 -7.02 1.30 6.13
C THR A 42 -6.58 2.41 7.08
N ARG A 43 -7.29 3.54 7.08
CA ARG A 43 -6.96 4.66 7.96
C ARG A 43 -7.10 4.28 9.44
N LYS A 44 -8.16 3.56 9.79
CA LYS A 44 -8.34 3.07 11.17
C LYS A 44 -7.23 2.10 11.57
N GLY A 45 -6.80 1.26 10.63
CA GLY A 45 -5.70 0.34 10.88
C GLY A 45 -4.39 1.06 11.16
N ILE A 46 -4.11 2.13 10.43
CA ILE A 46 -2.90 2.95 10.64
C ILE A 46 -2.95 3.58 12.04
N VAL A 47 -4.08 4.16 12.42
CA VAL A 47 -4.23 4.75 13.76
C VAL A 47 -3.99 3.69 14.84
N LYS A 48 -4.61 2.53 14.69
CA LYS A 48 -4.46 1.45 15.66
C LYS A 48 -3.01 0.98 15.82
N ARG A 49 -2.28 0.90 14.70
CA ARG A 49 -0.88 0.46 14.71
C ARG A 49 0.07 1.50 15.27
N LEU A 50 -0.15 2.78 14.95
CA LEU A 50 0.76 3.85 15.34
C LEU A 50 0.42 4.51 16.67
N HIS A 51 -0.77 4.28 17.21
CA HIS A 51 -1.20 4.84 18.49
C HIS A 51 -1.59 3.75 19.50
N PRO A 52 -0.72 2.74 19.75
CA PRO A 52 -1.01 1.76 20.78
C PRO A 52 -0.88 2.40 22.16
N PRO A 53 -1.58 1.87 23.19
CA PRO A 53 -1.44 2.38 24.55
C PRO A 53 0.02 2.37 25.01
N GLY A 54 0.44 3.43 25.70
CA GLY A 54 1.75 3.49 26.33
C GLY A 54 2.91 3.95 25.45
N ARG A 55 2.66 4.34 24.20
CA ARG A 55 3.75 4.81 23.33
C ARG A 55 4.24 6.22 23.65
N GLY A 56 3.42 7.05 24.30
CA GLY A 56 3.83 8.39 24.68
C GLY A 56 4.20 9.26 23.49
N GLU A 57 5.40 9.82 23.53
CA GLU A 57 5.88 10.73 22.48
C GLU A 57 6.07 10.04 21.12
N MET A 58 6.22 8.73 21.09
CA MET A 58 6.36 7.98 19.85
C MET A 58 5.03 7.64 19.19
N ALA A 59 3.91 7.96 19.85
CA ALA A 59 2.60 7.71 19.28
C ALA A 59 2.43 8.46 17.97
N GLY A 60 1.88 7.76 16.97
CA GLY A 60 1.66 8.33 15.65
C GLY A 60 2.87 8.27 14.72
N THR A 61 4.00 7.73 15.17
CA THR A 61 5.21 7.63 14.37
C THR A 61 5.45 6.19 13.93
N GLY A 62 5.74 6.01 12.66
CA GLY A 62 6.02 4.72 12.07
C GLY A 62 7.01 4.83 10.94
N MET A 63 7.12 3.76 10.17
CA MET A 63 7.96 3.72 8.97
C MET A 63 7.10 3.48 7.75
N ALA A 64 7.45 4.12 6.65
CA ALA A 64 6.74 3.96 5.39
C ALA A 64 7.71 3.60 4.28
N VAL A 65 7.28 2.69 3.41
CA VAL A 65 7.98 2.36 2.16
C VAL A 65 7.03 2.68 1.03
N PHE A 66 7.52 3.47 0.08
CA PHE A 66 6.77 3.87 -1.11
C PHE A 66 7.36 3.18 -2.33
N LEU A 67 6.50 2.55 -3.12
CA LEU A 67 6.91 1.88 -4.35
C LEU A 67 6.02 2.28 -5.49
N GLU A 68 6.59 2.30 -6.69
CA GLU A 68 5.83 2.58 -7.90
C GLU A 68 6.21 1.57 -8.98
N TYR A 69 5.19 0.96 -9.59
CA TYR A 69 5.37 0.12 -10.78
C TYR A 69 4.80 0.83 -11.99
N VAL A 70 5.61 0.93 -13.03
CA VAL A 70 5.19 1.57 -14.28
C VAL A 70 4.43 0.54 -15.10
N LEU A 71 3.10 0.67 -15.13
CA LEU A 71 2.22 -0.20 -15.89
C LEU A 71 1.76 0.43 -17.20
N THR A 72 1.78 1.75 -17.28
CA THR A 72 1.24 2.45 -18.45
C THR A 72 2.02 2.19 -19.72
N THR A 73 3.29 1.78 -19.63
CA THR A 73 4.07 1.37 -20.80
C THR A 73 3.48 0.14 -21.49
N ALA A 74 2.71 -0.66 -20.79
CA ALA A 74 2.03 -1.81 -21.38
C ALA A 74 0.97 -1.39 -22.40
N ASN A 75 0.49 -0.15 -22.33
CA ASN A 75 -0.48 0.37 -23.29
C ASN A 75 0.10 0.57 -24.71
N THR A 76 1.44 0.53 -24.84
CA THR A 76 2.08 0.59 -26.14
C THR A 76 2.08 -0.76 -26.86
N TRP A 77 1.70 -1.83 -26.16
CA TRP A 77 1.63 -3.16 -26.73
C TRP A 77 0.30 -3.36 -27.46
N LYS A 78 0.26 -4.36 -28.31
CA LYS A 78 -0.96 -4.66 -29.07
C LYS A 78 -1.99 -5.33 -28.18
N GLY A 79 -3.00 -4.56 -27.77
CA GLY A 79 -4.12 -5.08 -26.99
C GLY A 79 -3.86 -5.13 -25.49
N PRO A 80 -4.85 -5.56 -24.72
CA PRO A 80 -4.74 -5.65 -23.27
C PRO A 80 -3.82 -6.78 -22.85
N ILE A 81 -3.41 -6.73 -21.57
CA ILE A 81 -2.68 -7.81 -20.93
C ILE A 81 -3.67 -8.96 -20.72
N GLU A 82 -3.43 -10.11 -21.34
CA GLU A 82 -4.35 -11.25 -21.28
C GLU A 82 -4.50 -11.76 -19.85
N THR A 83 -3.39 -11.90 -19.13
CA THR A 83 -3.38 -12.33 -17.76
C THR A 83 -2.43 -11.44 -16.96
N PHE A 84 -2.96 -10.78 -15.95
CA PHE A 84 -2.19 -9.97 -15.03
C PHE A 84 -2.31 -10.60 -13.64
N HIS A 85 -1.18 -10.95 -13.06
CA HIS A 85 -1.13 -11.52 -11.72
C HIS A 85 -0.08 -10.78 -10.91
N LEU A 86 -0.48 -10.17 -9.80
CA LEU A 86 0.41 -9.45 -8.91
C LEU A 86 0.32 -10.07 -7.53
N THR A 87 1.47 -10.46 -6.99
CA THR A 87 1.58 -10.94 -5.61
C THR A 87 2.37 -9.92 -4.81
N ILE A 88 1.82 -9.51 -3.68
CA ILE A 88 2.45 -8.54 -2.78
C ILE A 88 2.60 -9.18 -1.41
N ASP A 89 3.83 -9.21 -0.90
CA ASP A 89 4.09 -9.62 0.48
C ASP A 89 4.49 -8.38 1.28
N LYS A 90 3.68 -8.02 2.28
CA LYS A 90 3.96 -6.84 3.10
C LYS A 90 5.04 -7.07 4.16
N GLY A 91 5.54 -8.30 4.27
CA GLY A 91 6.65 -8.64 5.14
C GLY A 91 6.25 -8.98 6.57
N LYS A 92 5.52 -8.08 7.22
CA LYS A 92 5.12 -8.26 8.62
C LYS A 92 3.60 -8.17 8.77
N PRO A 93 2.99 -8.99 9.63
CA PRO A 93 1.54 -8.90 9.85
C PRO A 93 1.09 -7.53 10.36
N SER A 94 1.95 -6.81 11.08
CA SER A 94 1.66 -5.48 11.60
C SER A 94 1.73 -4.37 10.57
N SER A 95 2.32 -4.63 9.41
CA SER A 95 2.39 -3.65 8.31
C SER A 95 1.02 -3.50 7.66
N ILE A 96 0.76 -2.28 7.18
CA ILE A 96 -0.47 -1.97 6.46
C ILE A 96 -0.12 -1.61 5.03
N LEU A 97 -0.80 -2.26 4.08
CA LEU A 97 -0.63 -2.02 2.65
C LEU A 97 -1.77 -1.15 2.15
N SER A 98 -1.43 -0.13 1.37
CA SER A 98 -2.42 0.72 0.70
C SER A 98 -2.05 0.91 -0.75
N LEU A 99 -2.99 0.69 -1.66
CA LEU A 99 -2.77 0.89 -3.10
C LEU A 99 -4.10 1.06 -3.82
N CYS A 100 -4.02 1.63 -5.02
CA CYS A 100 -5.19 1.87 -5.86
C CYS A 100 -5.32 0.78 -6.91
N ILE A 101 -5.85 -0.35 -6.54
CA ILE A 101 -6.22 -1.40 -7.50
C ILE A 101 -7.38 -2.19 -6.89
N ASP A 102 -8.40 -2.47 -7.69
CA ASP A 102 -9.52 -3.28 -7.25
C ASP A 102 -9.25 -4.77 -7.46
N GLY A 103 -10.01 -5.60 -6.79
CA GLY A 103 -9.87 -7.05 -6.91
C GLY A 103 -8.73 -7.64 -6.09
N ILE A 104 -8.15 -6.87 -5.16
CA ILE A 104 -7.10 -7.38 -4.30
C ILE A 104 -7.67 -8.32 -3.25
N ARG A 105 -6.99 -9.45 -3.03
CA ARG A 105 -7.40 -10.45 -2.04
C ARG A 105 -6.25 -10.76 -1.10
N LYS A 106 -6.56 -10.93 0.17
CA LYS A 106 -5.58 -11.38 1.14
C LYS A 106 -5.49 -12.89 1.08
N THR A 107 -4.33 -13.42 0.74
CA THR A 107 -4.12 -14.86 0.56
C THR A 107 -3.23 -15.49 1.64
N GLY A 108 -2.75 -14.69 2.59
CA GLY A 108 -1.94 -15.16 3.71
C GLY A 108 -1.81 -14.06 4.75
N PRO A 109 -1.10 -14.33 5.87
CA PRO A 109 -0.93 -13.31 6.93
C PRO A 109 -0.27 -12.03 6.46
N THR A 110 0.58 -12.11 5.43
CA THR A 110 1.31 -10.95 4.90
C THR A 110 1.15 -10.81 3.39
N ARG A 111 0.40 -11.70 2.75
CA ARG A 111 0.35 -11.80 1.29
C ARG A 111 -0.99 -11.34 0.73
N PHE A 112 -0.90 -10.60 -0.37
CA PHE A 112 -2.05 -10.13 -1.14
C PHE A 112 -1.85 -10.50 -2.60
N GLU A 113 -2.94 -10.82 -3.30
CA GLU A 113 -2.88 -11.14 -4.73
C GLU A 113 -3.98 -10.44 -5.50
N VAL A 114 -3.65 -10.05 -6.74
CA VAL A 114 -4.58 -9.46 -7.68
C VAL A 114 -4.44 -10.22 -8.99
N GLU A 115 -5.57 -10.67 -9.54
CA GLU A 115 -5.62 -11.26 -10.86
C GLU A 115 -6.59 -10.51 -11.74
N LYS A 116 -6.20 -10.21 -12.97
CA LYS A 116 -7.05 -9.55 -13.94
C LYS A 116 -6.87 -10.20 -15.30
N SER A 117 -7.99 -10.35 -16.02
CA SER A 117 -8.00 -10.86 -17.40
C SER A 117 -8.28 -9.72 -18.34
N ASN A 118 -7.59 -9.70 -19.48
CA ASN A 118 -7.75 -8.64 -20.49
C ASN A 118 -7.61 -7.25 -19.87
N PHE A 119 -6.54 -7.06 -19.11
CA PHE A 119 -6.31 -5.88 -18.31
C PHE A 119 -5.59 -4.80 -19.12
N THR A 120 -6.19 -3.59 -19.16
CA THR A 120 -5.55 -2.41 -19.75
C THR A 120 -5.29 -1.42 -18.62
N PRO A 121 -4.01 -1.25 -18.19
CA PRO A 121 -3.71 -0.30 -17.13
C PRO A 121 -3.97 1.13 -17.57
N THR A 122 -4.64 1.91 -16.74
CA THR A 122 -4.89 3.32 -16.98
C THR A 122 -3.99 4.24 -16.15
N ALA A 123 -3.31 3.68 -15.16
CA ALA A 123 -2.39 4.41 -14.31
C ALA A 123 -1.30 3.48 -13.81
N ASP A 124 -0.18 4.05 -13.41
CA ASP A 124 0.87 3.29 -12.76
C ASP A 124 0.43 2.87 -11.36
N LEU A 125 0.99 1.78 -10.88
CA LEU A 125 0.63 1.24 -9.58
C LEU A 125 1.56 1.81 -8.51
N ARG A 126 0.96 2.46 -7.50
CA ARG A 126 1.68 2.99 -6.36
C ARG A 126 1.29 2.23 -5.12
N LEU A 127 2.30 1.78 -4.37
CA LEU A 127 2.10 1.02 -3.15
C LEU A 127 2.70 1.77 -1.97
N LEU A 128 1.98 1.75 -0.86
CA LEU A 128 2.45 2.30 0.41
C LEU A 128 2.37 1.21 1.47
N PHE A 129 3.50 0.97 2.14
CA PHE A 129 3.57 0.06 3.28
C PHE A 129 3.87 0.87 4.54
N VAL A 130 3.04 0.74 5.56
CA VAL A 130 3.20 1.46 6.82
C VAL A 130 3.40 0.46 7.94
N SER A 131 4.41 0.67 8.76
CA SER A 131 4.73 -0.21 9.90
C SER A 131 4.97 0.63 11.14
N PRO A 132 4.62 0.13 12.35
CA PRO A 132 5.00 0.81 13.59
C PRO A 132 6.52 0.79 13.77
N LEU A 133 7.04 1.79 14.50
CA LEU A 133 8.45 1.80 14.86
C LEU A 133 8.76 0.65 15.82
N GLY A 134 9.97 0.12 15.70
CA GLY A 134 10.44 -0.91 16.61
C GLY A 134 10.11 -2.34 16.19
N GLU A 135 9.58 -2.50 14.99
CA GLU A 135 9.31 -3.83 14.44
C GLU A 135 10.20 -4.18 13.28
#